data_77dc16bd10a00f550654daf9893142cc
#
_entry.id   77dc16bd10a00f550654daf9893142cc
#
_cell.length_a   1.000
_cell.length_b   1.000
_cell.length_c   1.000
_cell.angle_alpha   90.00
_cell.angle_beta   90.00
_cell.angle_gamma   90.00
#
_symmetry.space_group_name_H-M   'P 1'
#
loop_
_entity.id
_entity.type
_entity.pdbx_description
1 polymer ?
#
loop_
_entity_poly.entity_id
_entity_poly.type
_entity_poly.pdbx_seq_one_letter_code
_entity_poly.pdbx_strand_id
1 'polypeptide(L)'
;MVRVAVSGAAGNIGSTAVEAFQNGKYDVTPITHREHEGMDSVVLNVEDRDAFVEALAGHDAVVHLAGRADPTASWEDVLRTNIEGTYSAFEAALVNDLDRLVFASSNHFHGMINIDESDRPETLTATPQAVYPDDPMRPDSYYGVSKITGEALGSYYADRHGLEVVNLRIGWFLTEAELEEKLSEPENVARFARAIWLSPRDCRRAVRRAVEASLPENPLSVNLTSDNESRYFSLARTINSLGYHSEDDSSSVV
;
A
#
# COMPACT_ATOMS: atom_id res chain seq x y z
N MET A 1 -4.64 19.06 15.64
CA MET A 1 -5.32 18.23 14.61
C MET A 1 -4.20 17.70 13.73
N VAL A 2 -4.12 16.41 13.52
CA VAL A 2 -3.05 15.82 12.71
C VAL A 2 -3.35 16.09 11.23
N ARG A 3 -2.39 16.65 10.50
CA ARG A 3 -2.52 16.95 9.06
C ARG A 3 -1.89 15.82 8.24
N VAL A 4 -2.73 15.18 7.43
CA VAL A 4 -2.35 14.00 6.65
C VAL A 4 -2.54 14.27 5.16
N ALA A 5 -1.48 14.17 4.38
CA ALA A 5 -1.57 14.17 2.93
C ALA A 5 -1.77 12.74 2.42
N VAL A 6 -2.62 12.57 1.40
CA VAL A 6 -2.85 11.28 0.74
C VAL A 6 -2.58 11.43 -0.75
N SER A 7 -1.45 10.91 -1.24
CA SER A 7 -1.15 10.91 -2.68
C SER A 7 -1.81 9.72 -3.38
N GLY A 8 -2.23 9.92 -4.63
CA GLY A 8 -3.04 8.92 -5.34
C GLY A 8 -4.48 8.83 -4.81
N ALA A 9 -4.97 9.92 -4.21
CA ALA A 9 -6.25 9.99 -3.49
C ALA A 9 -7.48 9.59 -4.31
N ALA A 10 -7.44 9.72 -5.64
CA ALA A 10 -8.55 9.32 -6.51
C ALA A 10 -8.52 7.85 -6.94
N GLY A 11 -7.49 7.08 -6.55
CA GLY A 11 -7.45 5.63 -6.78
C GLY A 11 -8.33 4.85 -5.80
N ASN A 12 -8.55 3.56 -6.04
CA ASN A 12 -9.40 2.70 -5.21
C ASN A 12 -8.97 2.70 -3.73
N ILE A 13 -7.68 2.45 -3.46
CA ILE A 13 -7.14 2.52 -2.10
C ILE A 13 -7.08 3.97 -1.62
N GLY A 14 -6.79 4.93 -2.52
CA GLY A 14 -6.66 6.34 -2.19
C GLY A 14 -7.94 6.96 -1.64
N SER A 15 -9.07 6.75 -2.32
CA SER A 15 -10.38 7.22 -1.84
C SER A 15 -10.74 6.60 -0.48
N THR A 16 -10.50 5.32 -0.33
CA THR A 16 -10.67 4.60 0.93
C THR A 16 -9.76 5.14 2.05
N ALA A 17 -8.52 5.51 1.72
CA ALA A 17 -7.60 6.14 2.67
C ALA A 17 -8.05 7.55 3.08
N VAL A 18 -8.56 8.36 2.16
CA VAL A 18 -9.16 9.67 2.48
C VAL A 18 -10.33 9.49 3.45
N GLU A 19 -11.24 8.54 3.20
CA GLU A 19 -12.36 8.22 4.10
C GLU A 19 -11.89 7.81 5.51
N ALA A 20 -10.74 7.12 5.63
CA ALA A 20 -10.21 6.67 6.91
C ALA A 20 -9.95 7.82 7.89
N PHE A 21 -9.73 9.02 7.38
CA PHE A 21 -9.40 10.22 8.15
C PHE A 21 -10.55 11.23 8.28
N GLN A 22 -11.71 10.97 7.68
CA GLN A 22 -12.89 11.88 7.73
C GLN A 22 -13.67 11.80 9.05
N ASN A 23 -12.98 11.73 10.20
CA ASN A 23 -13.63 11.59 11.52
C ASN A 23 -13.47 12.82 12.43
N GLY A 24 -13.06 13.97 11.87
CA GLY A 24 -12.90 15.23 12.58
C GLY A 24 -11.65 15.36 13.47
N LYS A 25 -10.81 14.33 13.54
CA LYS A 25 -9.52 14.37 14.25
C LYS A 25 -8.36 14.76 13.32
N TYR A 26 -8.57 14.65 12.03
CA TYR A 26 -7.56 14.87 11.00
C TYR A 26 -7.98 16.01 10.08
N ASP A 27 -6.99 16.68 9.54
CA ASP A 27 -7.07 17.55 8.39
C ASP A 27 -6.43 16.81 7.22
N VAL A 28 -7.24 16.46 6.21
CA VAL A 28 -6.80 15.58 5.12
C VAL A 28 -6.66 16.38 3.84
N THR A 29 -5.48 16.30 3.23
CA THR A 29 -5.20 16.88 1.92
C THR A 29 -5.10 15.77 0.87
N PRO A 30 -6.13 15.57 0.02
CA PRO A 30 -6.02 14.67 -1.13
C PRO A 30 -5.06 15.26 -2.16
N ILE A 31 -4.15 14.41 -2.70
CA ILE A 31 -3.24 14.77 -3.80
C ILE A 31 -3.53 13.86 -4.98
N THR A 32 -3.77 14.44 -6.16
CA THR A 32 -4.14 13.74 -7.39
C THR A 32 -3.30 14.23 -8.57
N HIS A 33 -3.23 13.45 -9.64
CA HIS A 33 -2.49 13.86 -10.85
C HIS A 33 -3.32 14.72 -11.83
N ARG A 34 -4.62 14.86 -11.56
CA ARG A 34 -5.58 15.68 -12.33
C ARG A 34 -6.76 16.02 -11.46
N GLU A 35 -7.55 16.98 -11.86
CA GLU A 35 -8.84 17.30 -11.23
C GLU A 35 -9.81 16.11 -11.31
N HIS A 36 -10.57 15.91 -10.24
CA HIS A 36 -11.63 14.92 -10.15
C HIS A 36 -12.91 15.59 -9.63
N GLU A 37 -14.02 15.35 -10.31
CA GLU A 37 -15.31 15.87 -9.91
C GLU A 37 -15.66 15.39 -8.49
N GLY A 38 -16.07 16.31 -7.62
CA GLY A 38 -16.45 16.00 -6.24
C GLY A 38 -15.29 15.78 -5.26
N MET A 39 -14.04 15.95 -5.68
CA MET A 39 -12.86 15.87 -4.81
C MET A 39 -12.08 17.19 -4.86
N ASP A 40 -12.04 17.91 -3.75
CA ASP A 40 -11.10 19.04 -3.60
C ASP A 40 -9.71 18.48 -3.30
N SER A 41 -8.79 18.64 -4.25
CA SER A 41 -7.46 18.04 -4.17
C SER A 41 -6.36 18.98 -4.69
N VAL A 42 -5.16 18.83 -4.14
CA VAL A 42 -3.96 19.41 -4.74
C VAL A 42 -3.60 18.59 -5.97
N VAL A 43 -3.53 19.25 -7.12
CA VAL A 43 -3.18 18.59 -8.39
C VAL A 43 -1.69 18.75 -8.68
N LEU A 44 -0.96 17.63 -8.71
CA LEU A 44 0.44 17.60 -9.09
C LEU A 44 0.83 16.25 -9.70
N ASN A 45 1.91 16.23 -10.49
CA ASN A 45 2.57 15.00 -10.88
C ASN A 45 3.56 14.60 -9.78
N VAL A 46 3.47 13.37 -9.26
CA VAL A 46 4.35 12.89 -8.17
C VAL A 46 5.83 12.85 -8.56
N GLU A 47 6.17 12.87 -9.84
CA GLU A 47 7.53 13.00 -10.36
C GLU A 47 8.09 14.43 -10.15
N ASP A 48 7.21 15.43 -10.01
CA ASP A 48 7.60 16.81 -9.72
C ASP A 48 7.88 16.98 -8.23
N ARG A 49 9.14 16.82 -7.87
CA ARG A 49 9.60 16.90 -6.49
C ARG A 49 9.30 18.25 -5.86
N ASP A 50 9.51 19.34 -6.57
CA ASP A 50 9.35 20.68 -6.00
C ASP A 50 7.87 20.98 -5.73
N ALA A 51 6.97 20.59 -6.63
CA ALA A 51 5.52 20.65 -6.39
C ALA A 51 5.10 19.76 -5.22
N PHE A 52 5.72 18.58 -5.06
CA PHE A 52 5.42 17.69 -3.93
C PHE A 52 5.91 18.28 -2.60
N VAL A 53 7.09 18.90 -2.57
CA VAL A 53 7.61 19.62 -1.39
C VAL A 53 6.65 20.74 -0.99
N GLU A 54 6.16 21.53 -1.94
CA GLU A 54 5.19 22.60 -1.67
C GLU A 54 3.88 22.03 -1.12
N ALA A 55 3.37 20.94 -1.70
CA ALA A 55 2.12 20.31 -1.29
C ALA A 55 2.16 19.71 0.12
N LEU A 56 3.33 19.25 0.60
CA LEU A 56 3.48 18.69 1.95
C LEU A 56 3.81 19.72 3.03
N ALA A 57 3.91 21.01 2.68
CA ALA A 57 4.24 22.04 3.66
C ALA A 57 3.26 22.05 4.83
N GLY A 58 3.79 21.84 6.03
CA GLY A 58 3.06 21.87 7.29
C GLY A 58 2.17 20.63 7.53
N HIS A 59 2.33 19.53 6.83
CA HIS A 59 1.72 18.25 7.17
C HIS A 59 2.54 17.50 8.23
N ASP A 60 1.88 16.63 8.98
CA ASP A 60 2.51 15.76 9.99
C ASP A 60 2.85 14.39 9.41
N ALA A 61 2.04 13.92 8.46
CA ALA A 61 2.24 12.61 7.81
C ALA A 61 1.80 12.62 6.35
N VAL A 62 2.39 11.70 5.57
CA VAL A 62 1.93 11.41 4.21
C VAL A 62 1.64 9.91 4.05
N VAL A 63 0.49 9.60 3.43
CA VAL A 63 0.16 8.26 2.95
C VAL A 63 0.39 8.25 1.44
N HIS A 64 1.50 7.64 1.02
CA HIS A 64 1.92 7.63 -0.37
C HIS A 64 1.38 6.39 -1.09
N LEU A 65 0.28 6.58 -1.83
CA LEU A 65 -0.42 5.55 -2.60
C LEU A 65 -0.31 5.76 -4.11
N ALA A 66 0.22 6.91 -4.53
CA ALA A 66 0.40 7.19 -5.95
C ALA A 66 1.38 6.19 -6.57
N GLY A 67 0.98 5.61 -7.69
CA GLY A 67 1.77 4.63 -8.40
C GLY A 67 0.93 3.89 -9.45
N ARG A 68 1.59 3.29 -10.41
CA ARG A 68 1.00 2.37 -11.37
C ARG A 68 0.91 0.99 -10.73
N ALA A 69 -0.27 0.62 -10.24
CA ALA A 69 -0.54 -0.68 -9.61
C ALA A 69 -0.95 -1.73 -10.67
N ASP A 70 -0.01 -2.08 -11.54
CA ASP A 70 -0.24 -2.96 -12.68
C ASP A 70 0.99 -3.89 -12.84
N PRO A 71 0.85 -5.19 -12.53
CA PRO A 71 1.96 -6.14 -12.67
C PRO A 71 2.45 -6.32 -14.11
N THR A 72 1.66 -5.89 -15.10
CA THR A 72 2.01 -5.96 -16.52
C THR A 72 2.61 -4.66 -17.07
N ALA A 73 2.75 -3.63 -16.22
CA ALA A 73 3.29 -2.33 -16.60
C ALA A 73 4.72 -2.44 -17.13
N SER A 74 5.06 -1.59 -18.11
CA SER A 74 6.42 -1.50 -18.64
C SER A 74 7.40 -0.96 -17.60
N TRP A 75 8.71 -1.18 -17.84
CA TRP A 75 9.76 -0.61 -17.00
C TRP A 75 9.68 0.93 -16.95
N GLU A 76 9.44 1.56 -18.08
CA GLU A 76 9.37 3.02 -18.19
C GLU A 76 8.22 3.61 -17.37
N ASP A 77 7.06 2.94 -17.36
CA ASP A 77 5.90 3.37 -16.58
C ASP A 77 6.18 3.29 -15.08
N VAL A 78 6.74 2.17 -14.62
CA VAL A 78 7.02 2.00 -13.17
C VAL A 78 8.23 2.83 -12.72
N LEU A 79 9.22 3.06 -13.59
CA LEU A 79 10.38 3.89 -13.25
C LEU A 79 9.93 5.29 -12.86
N ARG A 80 9.14 5.94 -13.70
CA ARG A 80 8.72 7.33 -13.47
C ARG A 80 7.76 7.44 -12.28
N THR A 81 6.62 6.79 -12.37
CA THR A 81 5.56 7.00 -11.38
C THR A 81 5.88 6.32 -10.05
N ASN A 82 6.40 5.08 -10.08
CA ASN A 82 6.57 4.32 -8.85
C ASN A 82 7.92 4.58 -8.18
N ILE A 83 9.01 4.71 -8.94
CA ILE A 83 10.35 4.87 -8.37
C ILE A 83 10.67 6.34 -8.15
N GLU A 84 10.64 7.17 -9.22
CA GLU A 84 10.92 8.61 -9.12
C GLU A 84 9.87 9.32 -8.26
N GLY A 85 8.57 8.98 -8.45
CA GLY A 85 7.49 9.54 -7.63
C GLY A 85 7.61 9.17 -6.15
N THR A 86 8.02 7.94 -5.82
CA THR A 86 8.28 7.53 -4.43
C THR A 86 9.50 8.26 -3.84
N TYR A 87 10.58 8.41 -4.63
CA TYR A 87 11.72 9.23 -4.21
C TYR A 87 11.30 10.67 -3.90
N SER A 88 10.49 11.28 -4.78
CA SER A 88 9.98 12.64 -4.57
C SER A 88 9.14 12.76 -3.29
N ALA A 89 8.33 11.73 -2.96
CA ALA A 89 7.55 11.70 -1.73
C ALA A 89 8.44 11.65 -0.47
N PHE A 90 9.51 10.84 -0.48
CA PHE A 90 10.46 10.79 0.63
C PHE A 90 11.24 12.08 0.79
N GLU A 91 11.72 12.69 -0.31
CA GLU A 91 12.38 13.99 -0.28
C GLU A 91 11.46 15.10 0.25
N ALA A 92 10.21 15.12 -0.21
CA ALA A 92 9.22 16.08 0.25
C ALA A 92 8.90 15.91 1.74
N ALA A 93 8.80 14.67 2.22
CA ALA A 93 8.61 14.38 3.65
C ALA A 93 9.81 14.87 4.48
N LEU A 94 11.04 14.61 4.02
CA LEU A 94 12.27 15.05 4.71
C LEU A 94 12.40 16.58 4.75
N VAL A 95 12.18 17.27 3.62
CA VAL A 95 12.29 18.74 3.53
C VAL A 95 11.30 19.44 4.45
N ASN A 96 10.13 18.86 4.64
CA ASN A 96 9.07 19.41 5.49
C ASN A 96 9.06 18.88 6.93
N ASP A 97 10.09 18.14 7.34
CA ASP A 97 10.21 17.54 8.68
C ASP A 97 8.95 16.76 9.11
N LEU A 98 8.35 15.99 8.18
CA LEU A 98 7.21 15.14 8.52
C LEU A 98 7.62 14.06 9.53
N ASP A 99 6.73 13.78 10.47
CA ASP A 99 6.94 12.71 11.44
C ASP A 99 6.92 11.33 10.78
N ARG A 100 6.03 11.13 9.76
CA ARG A 100 5.78 9.79 9.21
C ARG A 100 5.46 9.76 7.72
N LEU A 101 6.00 8.74 7.05
CA LEU A 101 5.59 8.34 5.71
C LEU A 101 5.05 6.89 5.74
N VAL A 102 3.79 6.71 5.31
CA VAL A 102 3.19 5.40 5.07
C VAL A 102 3.29 5.10 3.58
N PHE A 103 4.04 4.07 3.22
CA PHE A 103 4.26 3.66 1.84
C PHE A 103 3.38 2.48 1.45
N ALA A 104 2.65 2.60 0.34
CA ALA A 104 1.94 1.47 -0.26
C ALA A 104 2.92 0.54 -0.97
N SER A 105 3.46 -0.43 -0.23
CA SER A 105 4.11 -1.60 -0.79
C SER A 105 3.07 -2.61 -1.27
N SER A 106 3.45 -3.82 -1.65
CA SER A 106 2.56 -4.77 -2.30
C SER A 106 2.90 -6.22 -1.96
N ASN A 107 1.91 -7.11 -2.06
CA ASN A 107 2.11 -8.56 -2.08
C ASN A 107 3.09 -9.01 -3.19
N HIS A 108 3.20 -8.26 -4.29
CA HIS A 108 4.17 -8.51 -5.38
C HIS A 108 5.63 -8.37 -4.95
N PHE A 109 5.90 -7.86 -3.73
CA PHE A 109 7.22 -7.96 -3.09
C PHE A 109 7.67 -9.41 -2.94
N HIS A 110 6.73 -10.32 -2.68
CA HIS A 110 6.94 -11.75 -2.51
C HIS A 110 6.28 -12.60 -3.62
N GLY A 111 5.83 -11.99 -4.71
CA GLY A 111 4.93 -12.57 -5.69
C GLY A 111 5.35 -13.94 -6.22
N MET A 112 6.65 -14.18 -6.42
CA MET A 112 7.19 -15.47 -6.90
C MET A 112 7.19 -16.60 -5.87
N ILE A 113 6.89 -16.36 -4.58
CA ILE A 113 7.01 -17.41 -3.56
C ILE A 113 5.97 -18.51 -3.75
N ASN A 114 4.74 -18.15 -4.04
CA ASN A 114 3.60 -19.09 -4.15
C ASN A 114 2.93 -19.04 -5.52
N ILE A 115 3.60 -18.47 -6.52
CA ILE A 115 3.03 -18.35 -7.87
C ILE A 115 2.75 -19.74 -8.47
N ASP A 116 1.63 -19.91 -9.14
CA ASP A 116 1.27 -21.16 -9.83
C ASP A 116 1.82 -21.15 -11.28
N GLU A 117 1.58 -20.06 -11.99
CA GLU A 117 2.05 -19.87 -13.37
C GLU A 117 3.08 -18.74 -13.40
N SER A 118 4.35 -19.07 -13.68
CA SER A 118 5.50 -18.15 -13.53
C SER A 118 5.45 -16.91 -14.45
N ASP A 119 4.66 -16.96 -15.53
CA ASP A 119 4.45 -15.89 -16.48
C ASP A 119 3.12 -15.13 -16.26
N ARG A 120 2.35 -15.54 -15.23
CA ARG A 120 1.07 -14.94 -14.87
C ARG A 120 1.05 -14.58 -13.39
N PRO A 121 1.42 -13.35 -13.02
CA PRO A 121 1.19 -12.84 -11.68
C PRO A 121 -0.29 -13.00 -11.26
N GLU A 122 -0.57 -12.97 -9.98
CA GLU A 122 -1.94 -13.14 -9.47
C GLU A 122 -2.52 -14.56 -9.65
N THR A 123 -1.64 -15.56 -9.67
CA THR A 123 -2.00 -16.98 -9.56
C THR A 123 -1.38 -17.62 -8.33
N LEU A 124 -2.10 -18.53 -7.67
CA LEU A 124 -1.67 -19.18 -6.45
C LEU A 124 -1.64 -20.70 -6.60
N THR A 125 -0.51 -21.30 -6.21
CA THR A 125 -0.37 -22.77 -6.14
C THR A 125 -1.43 -23.40 -5.23
N ALA A 126 -1.69 -24.69 -5.42
CA ALA A 126 -2.70 -25.43 -4.64
C ALA A 126 -2.31 -25.61 -3.15
N THR A 127 -1.01 -25.55 -2.85
CA THR A 127 -0.49 -25.74 -1.48
C THR A 127 0.49 -24.62 -1.13
N PRO A 128 0.00 -23.39 -0.91
CA PRO A 128 0.88 -22.26 -0.61
C PRO A 128 1.55 -22.44 0.75
N GLN A 129 2.82 -22.05 0.81
CA GLN A 129 3.54 -21.92 2.08
C GLN A 129 3.23 -20.57 2.73
N ALA A 130 3.28 -20.50 4.07
CA ALA A 130 3.16 -19.24 4.79
C ALA A 130 4.27 -18.28 4.39
N VAL A 131 3.91 -16.99 4.24
CA VAL A 131 4.85 -15.91 3.89
C VAL A 131 4.87 -14.89 5.03
N TYR A 132 6.08 -14.64 5.53
CA TYR A 132 6.35 -13.70 6.62
C TYR A 132 6.99 -12.41 6.09
N PRO A 133 6.88 -11.29 6.82
CA PRO A 133 7.51 -10.04 6.38
C PRO A 133 9.04 -10.12 6.18
N ASP A 134 9.72 -11.02 6.90
CA ASP A 134 11.17 -11.21 6.81
C ASP A 134 11.62 -12.21 5.75
N ASP A 135 10.68 -12.83 5.04
CA ASP A 135 11.03 -13.72 3.95
C ASP A 135 11.73 -12.96 2.81
N PRO A 136 12.60 -13.65 2.05
CA PRO A 136 13.33 -13.02 0.96
C PRO A 136 12.42 -12.32 -0.05
N MET A 137 12.84 -11.17 -0.53
CA MET A 137 12.18 -10.48 -1.63
C MET A 137 12.23 -11.34 -2.91
N ARG A 138 11.09 -11.59 -3.52
CA ARG A 138 10.91 -12.41 -4.71
C ARG A 138 9.87 -11.76 -5.64
N PRO A 139 10.22 -10.62 -6.28
CA PRO A 139 9.29 -9.89 -7.13
C PRO A 139 8.94 -10.72 -8.38
N ASP A 140 7.70 -10.61 -8.82
CA ASP A 140 7.14 -11.30 -10.00
C ASP A 140 6.99 -10.38 -11.22
N SER A 141 7.29 -9.10 -11.07
CA SER A 141 7.02 -8.07 -12.07
C SER A 141 7.89 -6.84 -11.85
N TYR A 142 7.98 -5.94 -12.84
CA TYR A 142 8.59 -4.61 -12.65
C TYR A 142 7.86 -3.79 -11.59
N TYR A 143 6.54 -3.99 -11.46
CA TYR A 143 5.76 -3.41 -10.38
C TYR A 143 6.27 -3.90 -9.01
N GLY A 144 6.45 -5.21 -8.83
CA GLY A 144 7.05 -5.78 -7.61
C GLY A 144 8.45 -5.22 -7.33
N VAL A 145 9.31 -5.09 -8.36
CA VAL A 145 10.63 -4.46 -8.25
C VAL A 145 10.52 -3.01 -7.76
N SER A 146 9.56 -2.24 -8.29
CA SER A 146 9.37 -0.85 -7.86
C SER A 146 8.97 -0.74 -6.38
N LYS A 147 8.19 -1.70 -5.87
CA LYS A 147 7.78 -1.73 -4.46
C LYS A 147 8.96 -2.09 -3.54
N ILE A 148 9.83 -3.00 -3.96
CA ILE A 148 11.09 -3.29 -3.25
C ILE A 148 11.97 -2.04 -3.22
N THR A 149 12.09 -1.32 -4.33
CA THR A 149 12.86 -0.07 -4.38
C THR A 149 12.29 0.98 -3.42
N GLY A 150 10.97 1.11 -3.33
CA GLY A 150 10.32 2.02 -2.38
C GLY A 150 10.60 1.64 -0.92
N GLU A 151 10.57 0.35 -0.56
CA GLU A 151 10.94 -0.09 0.79
C GLU A 151 12.44 0.13 1.09
N ALA A 152 13.32 -0.02 0.09
CA ALA A 152 14.75 0.29 0.24
C ALA A 152 14.99 1.79 0.44
N LEU A 153 14.27 2.67 -0.27
CA LEU A 153 14.25 4.10 0.02
C LEU A 153 13.75 4.35 1.45
N GLY A 154 12.65 3.73 1.86
CA GLY A 154 12.13 3.84 3.22
C GLY A 154 13.17 3.50 4.28
N SER A 155 13.93 2.41 4.09
CA SER A 155 15.02 2.05 5.00
C SER A 155 16.11 3.12 5.04
N TYR A 156 16.50 3.65 3.89
CA TYR A 156 17.52 4.72 3.84
C TYR A 156 17.07 5.98 4.61
N TYR A 157 15.81 6.43 4.39
CA TYR A 157 15.31 7.63 5.06
C TYR A 157 15.07 7.41 6.56
N ALA A 158 14.65 6.22 6.96
CA ALA A 158 14.51 5.86 8.38
C ALA A 158 15.87 5.84 9.08
N ASP A 159 16.85 5.11 8.53
CA ASP A 159 18.17 4.92 9.16
C ASP A 159 19.01 6.20 9.14
N ARG A 160 18.93 6.96 8.05
CA ARG A 160 19.79 8.13 7.84
C ARG A 160 19.22 9.41 8.41
N HIS A 161 17.90 9.57 8.38
CA HIS A 161 17.22 10.82 8.67
C HIS A 161 16.22 10.72 9.84
N GLY A 162 15.91 9.50 10.31
CA GLY A 162 14.99 9.29 11.42
C GLY A 162 13.51 9.45 11.07
N LEU A 163 13.17 9.58 9.78
CA LEU A 163 11.77 9.59 9.33
C LEU A 163 11.10 8.27 9.71
N GLU A 164 9.96 8.31 10.40
CA GLU A 164 9.20 7.09 10.65
C GLU A 164 8.57 6.57 9.37
N VAL A 165 8.85 5.32 9.02
CA VAL A 165 8.36 4.70 7.78
C VAL A 165 7.57 3.43 8.06
N VAL A 166 6.36 3.36 7.52
CA VAL A 166 5.53 2.15 7.54
C VAL A 166 5.31 1.66 6.11
N ASN A 167 5.81 0.48 5.80
CA ASN A 167 5.60 -0.17 4.51
C ASN A 167 4.43 -1.15 4.63
N LEU A 168 3.32 -0.86 3.97
CA LEU A 168 2.16 -1.74 3.90
C LEU A 168 2.25 -2.62 2.65
N ARG A 169 2.59 -3.90 2.79
CA ARG A 169 2.53 -4.88 1.70
C ARG A 169 1.09 -5.32 1.51
N ILE A 170 0.38 -4.49 0.75
CA ILE A 170 -1.05 -4.59 0.52
C ILE A 170 -1.34 -5.82 -0.35
N GLY A 171 -2.30 -6.64 0.07
CA GLY A 171 -2.87 -7.72 -0.72
C GLY A 171 -3.70 -7.19 -1.90
N TRP A 172 -4.70 -7.94 -2.33
CA TRP A 172 -5.58 -7.49 -3.41
C TRP A 172 -6.78 -6.73 -2.85
N PHE A 173 -6.74 -5.41 -2.98
CA PHE A 173 -7.86 -4.55 -2.60
C PHE A 173 -8.98 -4.70 -3.64
N LEU A 174 -10.09 -5.28 -3.21
CA LEU A 174 -11.30 -5.48 -4.01
C LEU A 174 -12.53 -5.20 -3.15
N THR A 175 -13.55 -4.61 -3.75
CA THR A 175 -14.90 -4.62 -3.19
C THR A 175 -15.44 -6.06 -3.17
N GLU A 176 -16.51 -6.32 -2.42
CA GLU A 176 -17.14 -7.65 -2.42
C GLU A 176 -17.58 -8.07 -3.83
N ALA A 177 -18.18 -7.16 -4.60
CA ALA A 177 -18.60 -7.43 -5.97
C ALA A 177 -17.41 -7.77 -6.90
N GLU A 178 -16.29 -7.06 -6.80
CA GLU A 178 -15.08 -7.37 -7.56
C GLU A 178 -14.45 -8.70 -7.11
N LEU A 179 -14.54 -9.04 -5.82
CA LEU A 179 -14.12 -10.35 -5.34
C LEU A 179 -14.99 -11.47 -5.94
N GLU A 180 -16.32 -11.32 -5.93
CA GLU A 180 -17.25 -12.29 -6.57
C GLU A 180 -16.90 -12.53 -8.05
N GLU A 181 -16.56 -11.47 -8.79
CA GLU A 181 -16.09 -11.59 -10.18
C GLU A 181 -14.81 -12.44 -10.26
N LYS A 182 -13.84 -12.19 -9.39
CA LYS A 182 -12.58 -12.94 -9.34
C LYS A 182 -12.77 -14.40 -8.93
N LEU A 183 -13.77 -14.70 -8.11
CA LEU A 183 -14.11 -16.08 -7.75
C LEU A 183 -14.67 -16.90 -8.93
N SER A 184 -15.09 -16.25 -10.01
CA SER A 184 -15.55 -16.90 -11.24
C SER A 184 -14.42 -17.18 -12.26
N GLU A 185 -13.22 -16.67 -11.99
CA GLU A 185 -12.00 -16.90 -12.79
C GLU A 185 -11.45 -18.34 -12.59
N PRO A 186 -10.43 -18.78 -13.37
CA PRO A 186 -9.77 -20.06 -13.12
C PRO A 186 -9.35 -20.24 -11.67
N GLU A 187 -9.38 -21.48 -11.16
CA GLU A 187 -9.22 -21.79 -9.73
C GLU A 187 -7.94 -21.24 -9.10
N ASN A 188 -6.82 -21.17 -9.83
CA ASN A 188 -5.58 -20.58 -9.31
C ASN A 188 -5.67 -19.06 -9.11
N VAL A 189 -6.44 -18.34 -9.94
CA VAL A 189 -6.74 -16.90 -9.78
C VAL A 189 -7.75 -16.69 -8.63
N ALA A 190 -8.82 -17.49 -8.62
CA ALA A 190 -9.83 -17.42 -7.57
C ALA A 190 -9.22 -17.71 -6.18
N ARG A 191 -8.31 -18.69 -6.10
CA ARG A 191 -7.57 -19.02 -4.88
C ARG A 191 -6.66 -17.88 -4.44
N PHE A 192 -5.97 -17.24 -5.39
CA PHE A 192 -5.14 -16.07 -5.11
C PHE A 192 -6.00 -14.93 -4.56
N ALA A 193 -7.12 -14.59 -5.22
CA ALA A 193 -8.02 -13.54 -4.78
C ALA A 193 -8.54 -13.80 -3.35
N ARG A 194 -9.04 -15.02 -3.07
CA ARG A 194 -9.49 -15.41 -1.72
C ARG A 194 -8.39 -15.23 -0.67
N ALA A 195 -7.18 -15.68 -0.98
CA ALA A 195 -6.11 -15.72 -0.01
C ALA A 195 -5.57 -14.34 0.39
N ILE A 196 -5.53 -13.40 -0.53
CA ILE A 196 -4.93 -12.08 -0.29
C ILE A 196 -5.91 -10.92 -0.38
N TRP A 197 -7.21 -11.20 -0.40
CA TRP A 197 -8.23 -10.15 -0.38
C TRP A 197 -8.03 -9.17 0.77
N LEU A 198 -8.14 -7.89 0.47
CA LEU A 198 -8.23 -6.80 1.44
C LEU A 198 -9.51 -6.03 1.18
N SER A 199 -10.45 -6.08 2.13
CA SER A 199 -11.69 -5.34 2.03
C SER A 199 -11.49 -3.82 2.17
N PRO A 200 -12.41 -2.99 1.64
CA PRO A 200 -12.38 -1.54 1.88
C PRO A 200 -12.45 -1.17 3.37
N ARG A 201 -13.21 -1.91 4.18
CA ARG A 201 -13.33 -1.68 5.62
C ARG A 201 -11.99 -1.91 6.33
N ASP A 202 -11.37 -3.04 6.08
CA ASP A 202 -10.09 -3.40 6.69
C ASP A 202 -8.96 -2.50 6.20
N CYS A 203 -8.99 -2.11 4.93
CA CYS A 203 -8.05 -1.14 4.37
C CYS A 203 -8.10 0.21 5.10
N ARG A 204 -9.30 0.78 5.32
CA ARG A 204 -9.47 2.03 6.08
C ARG A 204 -8.86 1.94 7.47
N ARG A 205 -9.09 0.82 8.16
CA ARG A 205 -8.56 0.59 9.51
C ARG A 205 -7.05 0.52 9.51
N ALA A 206 -6.49 -0.26 8.58
CA ALA A 206 -5.05 -0.46 8.48
C ALA A 206 -4.30 0.85 8.16
N VAL A 207 -4.78 1.62 7.20
CA VAL A 207 -4.16 2.90 6.83
C VAL A 207 -4.20 3.88 8.01
N ARG A 208 -5.32 3.97 8.72
CA ARG A 208 -5.40 4.80 9.92
C ARG A 208 -4.42 4.33 11.00
N ARG A 209 -4.37 3.04 11.28
CA ARG A 209 -3.45 2.47 12.27
C ARG A 209 -1.99 2.69 11.90
N ALA A 210 -1.63 2.64 10.60
CA ALA A 210 -0.30 2.93 10.12
C ALA A 210 0.15 4.37 10.40
N VAL A 211 -0.80 5.33 10.42
CA VAL A 211 -0.52 6.73 10.80
C VAL A 211 -0.47 6.91 12.31
N GLU A 212 -1.32 6.19 13.09
CA GLU A 212 -1.50 6.43 14.53
C GLU A 212 -0.55 5.65 15.44
N ALA A 213 -0.15 4.43 15.03
CA ALA A 213 0.55 3.51 15.93
C ALA A 213 1.95 3.98 16.29
N SER A 214 2.36 3.76 17.54
CA SER A 214 3.77 3.86 17.91
C SER A 214 4.53 2.69 17.31
N LEU A 215 5.62 2.97 16.60
CA LEU A 215 6.37 1.94 15.87
C LEU A 215 7.37 1.24 16.81
N PRO A 216 7.34 -0.12 16.91
CA PRO A 216 8.32 -0.87 17.70
C PRO A 216 9.69 -0.95 17.01
N GLU A 217 9.72 -0.72 15.70
CA GLU A 217 10.92 -0.69 14.85
C GLU A 217 10.71 0.33 13.72
N ASN A 218 11.80 0.84 13.16
CA ASN A 218 11.77 1.79 12.05
C ASN A 218 12.88 1.46 11.03
N PRO A 219 12.57 1.18 9.75
CA PRO A 219 11.21 1.14 9.19
C PRO A 219 10.42 -0.11 9.65
N LEU A 220 9.09 -0.01 9.66
CA LEU A 220 8.20 -1.13 9.91
C LEU A 220 7.61 -1.65 8.60
N SER A 221 7.89 -2.90 8.21
CA SER A 221 7.27 -3.55 7.06
C SER A 221 6.31 -4.65 7.49
N VAL A 222 5.07 -4.59 7.01
CA VAL A 222 3.99 -5.51 7.39
C VAL A 222 3.18 -6.00 6.20
N ASN A 223 2.74 -7.25 6.27
CA ASN A 223 1.77 -7.81 5.32
C ASN A 223 0.36 -7.34 5.67
N LEU A 224 -0.48 -7.04 4.68
CA LEU A 224 -1.81 -6.50 4.89
C LEU A 224 -2.85 -7.19 4.00
N THR A 225 -3.72 -7.97 4.61
CA THR A 225 -4.92 -8.57 4.02
C THR A 225 -6.06 -8.52 5.03
N SER A 226 -7.28 -8.86 4.62
CA SER A 226 -8.35 -9.25 5.54
C SER A 226 -8.02 -10.59 6.22
N ASP A 227 -8.81 -11.01 7.21
CA ASP A 227 -8.55 -12.23 7.99
C ASP A 227 -9.02 -13.50 7.26
N ASN A 228 -8.69 -13.59 5.98
CA ASN A 228 -9.12 -14.67 5.11
C ASN A 228 -8.69 -16.03 5.64
N GLU A 229 -9.61 -16.98 5.71
CA GLU A 229 -9.33 -18.36 6.16
C GLU A 229 -8.19 -19.00 5.32
N SER A 230 -8.16 -18.71 4.03
CA SER A 230 -7.18 -19.25 3.09
C SER A 230 -5.88 -18.43 2.98
N ARG A 231 -5.70 -17.38 3.81
CA ARG A 231 -4.51 -16.52 3.70
C ARG A 231 -3.22 -17.30 3.93
N TYR A 232 -2.22 -16.97 3.14
CA TYR A 232 -0.86 -17.44 3.34
C TYR A 232 0.07 -16.34 3.90
N PHE A 233 -0.34 -15.09 3.88
CA PHE A 233 0.39 -14.00 4.53
C PHE A 233 0.18 -14.00 6.03
N SER A 234 1.29 -14.02 6.78
CA SER A 234 1.25 -13.84 8.23
C SER A 234 0.90 -12.39 8.58
N LEU A 235 -0.17 -12.19 9.35
CA LEU A 235 -0.58 -10.89 9.89
C LEU A 235 -0.05 -10.64 11.31
N ALA A 236 0.74 -11.55 11.88
CA ALA A 236 1.16 -11.46 13.28
C ALA A 236 1.92 -10.15 13.58
N ARG A 237 2.84 -9.74 12.69
CA ARG A 237 3.56 -8.46 12.84
C ARG A 237 2.61 -7.27 12.71
N THR A 238 1.69 -7.29 11.76
CA THR A 238 0.69 -6.23 11.53
C THR A 238 -0.18 -6.02 12.77
N ILE A 239 -0.67 -7.12 13.34
CA ILE A 239 -1.47 -7.11 14.56
C ILE A 239 -0.67 -6.55 15.73
N ASN A 240 0.53 -7.07 15.97
CA ASN A 240 1.33 -6.72 17.15
C ASN A 240 1.89 -5.29 17.07
N SER A 241 2.30 -4.83 15.89
CA SER A 241 2.97 -3.53 15.73
C SER A 241 1.99 -2.39 15.50
N LEU A 242 0.91 -2.61 14.75
CA LEU A 242 -0.06 -1.56 14.44
C LEU A 242 -1.32 -1.64 15.31
N GLY A 243 -1.54 -2.72 16.07
CA GLY A 243 -2.82 -3.00 16.73
C GLY A 243 -3.96 -3.10 15.71
N TYR A 244 -3.65 -3.56 14.51
CA TYR A 244 -4.61 -3.80 13.45
C TYR A 244 -5.29 -5.15 13.66
N HIS A 245 -6.61 -5.16 13.62
CA HIS A 245 -7.43 -6.37 13.64
C HIS A 245 -8.39 -6.29 12.46
N SER A 246 -8.20 -7.18 11.50
CA SER A 246 -9.13 -7.36 10.37
C SER A 246 -10.46 -7.95 10.88
N GLU A 247 -11.55 -7.63 10.19
CA GLU A 247 -12.90 -8.06 10.53
C GLU A 247 -13.59 -8.81 9.39
N ASP A 248 -13.05 -8.68 8.16
CA ASP A 248 -13.63 -9.31 6.99
C ASP A 248 -12.86 -10.57 6.61
N ASP A 249 -13.59 -11.52 6.01
CA ASP A 249 -13.06 -12.78 5.48
C ASP A 249 -13.70 -13.05 4.12
N SER A 250 -12.87 -13.35 3.12
CA SER A 250 -13.29 -13.69 1.76
C SER A 250 -14.25 -14.89 1.70
N SER A 251 -14.22 -15.77 2.69
CA SER A 251 -15.14 -16.92 2.79
C SER A 251 -16.59 -16.51 3.09
N SER A 252 -16.81 -15.28 3.57
CA SER A 252 -18.15 -14.73 3.81
C SER A 252 -18.78 -14.07 2.58
N VAL A 253 -17.98 -13.90 1.51
CA VAL A 253 -18.40 -13.31 0.23
C VAL A 253 -18.66 -14.46 -0.74
N VAL A 254 -19.88 -14.98 -0.74
CA VAL A 254 -20.35 -16.06 -1.67
C VAL A 254 -21.82 -15.85 -1.99
#